data_8af2e34cde084e538caecb16087a5ac2
#
_entry.id   8af2e34cde084e538caecb16087a5ac2
#
_cell.length_a   1.000
_cell.length_b   1.000
_cell.length_c   1.000
_cell.angle_alpha   90.00
_cell.angle_beta   90.00
_cell.angle_gamma   90.00
#
_symmetry.space_group_name_H-M   'P 1'
#
loop_
_entity.id
_entity.type
_entity.pdbx_description
1 polymer ?
#
loop_
_entity_poly.entity_id
_entity_poly.type
_entity_poly.pdbx_seq_one_letter_code
_entity_poly.pdbx_strand_id
1 'polypeptide(L)'
;MNPKLLKIIKEIQFNSPFRRYFFPRHRYNFTAPQLCFLCQCIEDTKRIEGAIAEIGCGIGSTTIFLNKYMDARNIEKVYYAVDTFSGFVAEDIRLEVSNRGKNADLFTGFQVNKKKWFDGTMGQNDITRVRSIEMDVNAYDLTTLGSLSFALLDVDLYRPTKKSLHELYEVLNLGGIIVVDDCDSSNIRWDGSDQAYKEFVKERNLATLIVHGMLGLIRKSA
;
A
#
# COMPACT_ATOMS: atom_id res chain seq x y z
N MET A 1 23.25 -18.96 -22.42
CA MET A 1 23.45 -17.89 -23.44
C MET A 1 24.90 -17.43 -23.40
N ASN A 2 25.54 -17.23 -24.56
CA ASN A 2 26.95 -16.82 -24.64
C ASN A 2 27.16 -15.45 -23.94
N PRO A 3 28.12 -15.31 -23.00
CA PRO A 3 28.38 -14.05 -22.28
C PRO A 3 28.68 -12.85 -23.20
N LYS A 4 29.34 -13.09 -24.34
CA LYS A 4 29.64 -12.05 -25.34
C LYS A 4 28.37 -11.52 -25.99
N LEU A 5 27.42 -12.41 -26.34
CA LEU A 5 26.14 -12.03 -26.92
C LEU A 5 25.28 -11.26 -25.90
N LEU A 6 25.26 -11.70 -24.63
CA LEU A 6 24.59 -10.98 -23.55
C LEU A 6 25.11 -9.56 -23.36
N LYS A 7 26.45 -9.38 -23.45
CA LYS A 7 27.06 -8.06 -23.34
C LYS A 7 26.61 -7.13 -24.48
N ILE A 8 26.56 -7.63 -25.71
CA ILE A 8 26.07 -6.87 -26.88
C ILE A 8 24.59 -6.47 -26.70
N ILE A 9 23.74 -7.41 -26.27
CA ILE A 9 22.32 -7.12 -26.02
C ILE A 9 22.17 -6.04 -24.95
N LYS A 10 22.90 -6.14 -23.83
CA LYS A 10 22.87 -5.12 -22.76
C LYS A 10 23.35 -3.75 -23.25
N GLU A 11 24.37 -3.71 -24.10
CA GLU A 11 24.86 -2.48 -24.69
C GLU A 11 23.81 -1.80 -25.57
N ILE A 12 23.11 -2.58 -26.40
CA ILE A 12 21.99 -2.08 -27.22
C ILE A 12 20.86 -1.54 -26.32
N GLN A 13 20.48 -2.28 -25.28
CA GLN A 13 19.45 -1.87 -24.33
C GLN A 13 19.84 -0.58 -23.59
N PHE A 14 21.11 -0.46 -23.15
CA PHE A 14 21.61 0.72 -22.44
C PHE A 14 21.57 1.97 -23.31
N ASN A 15 21.89 1.86 -24.59
CA ASN A 15 21.88 2.97 -25.53
C ASN A 15 20.49 3.25 -26.14
N SER A 16 19.48 2.45 -25.80
CA SER A 16 18.10 2.63 -26.29
C SER A 16 17.31 3.68 -25.50
N PRO A 17 16.28 4.30 -26.09
CA PRO A 17 15.35 5.15 -25.34
C PRO A 17 14.57 4.40 -24.26
N PHE A 18 14.56 3.07 -24.30
CA PHE A 18 13.91 2.20 -23.32
C PHE A 18 14.81 1.77 -22.17
N ARG A 19 16.06 2.26 -22.08
CA ARG A 19 17.05 1.90 -21.03
C ARG A 19 16.47 1.90 -19.61
N ARG A 20 15.55 2.84 -19.32
CA ARG A 20 14.89 2.97 -18.02
C ARG A 20 14.10 1.72 -17.57
N TYR A 21 13.76 0.83 -18.48
CA TYR A 21 13.03 -0.41 -18.18
C TYR A 21 13.93 -1.61 -17.91
N PHE A 22 15.21 -1.52 -18.33
CA PHE A 22 16.16 -2.65 -18.27
C PHE A 22 17.23 -2.49 -17.20
N PHE A 23 17.44 -1.28 -16.68
CA PHE A 23 18.48 -1.02 -15.70
C PHE A 23 17.89 -0.72 -14.33
N PRO A 24 18.61 -1.13 -13.25
CA PRO A 24 18.13 -0.95 -11.89
C PRO A 24 17.85 0.52 -11.58
N ARG A 25 16.72 0.78 -10.94
CA ARG A 25 16.36 2.06 -10.36
C ARG A 25 15.50 1.83 -9.14
N HIS A 26 15.48 2.76 -8.22
CA HIS A 26 14.51 2.76 -7.13
C HIS A 26 13.10 2.99 -7.72
N ARG A 27 12.16 2.06 -7.46
CA ARG A 27 10.80 2.09 -8.05
C ARG A 27 9.71 1.98 -6.99
N TYR A 28 10.03 2.32 -5.76
CA TYR A 28 9.06 2.32 -4.68
C TYR A 28 8.53 3.72 -4.46
N ASN A 29 7.26 3.83 -4.04
CA ASN A 29 6.69 5.09 -3.57
C ASN A 29 7.28 5.45 -2.20
N PHE A 30 7.54 4.43 -1.37
CA PHE A 30 8.17 4.59 -0.07
C PHE A 30 9.68 4.77 -0.18
N THR A 31 10.22 5.63 0.68
CA THR A 31 11.67 5.76 0.88
C THR A 31 12.23 4.52 1.59
N ALA A 32 13.55 4.30 1.53
CA ALA A 32 14.17 3.17 2.20
C ALA A 32 13.91 3.13 3.73
N PRO A 33 13.98 4.25 4.49
CA PRO A 33 13.59 4.25 5.91
C PRO A 33 12.13 3.84 6.14
N GLN A 34 11.19 4.28 5.29
CA GLN A 34 9.78 3.89 5.39
C GLN A 34 9.59 2.40 5.13
N LEU A 35 10.24 1.84 4.10
CA LEU A 35 10.21 0.39 3.83
C LEU A 35 10.77 -0.42 4.99
N CYS A 36 11.89 0.02 5.60
CA CYS A 36 12.45 -0.62 6.78
C CYS A 36 11.46 -0.56 7.97
N PHE A 37 10.79 0.57 8.15
CA PHE A 37 9.78 0.73 9.20
C PHE A 37 8.58 -0.20 8.99
N LEU A 38 8.07 -0.35 7.77
CA LEU A 38 7.00 -1.30 7.45
C LEU A 38 7.43 -2.74 7.76
N CYS A 39 8.68 -3.11 7.44
CA CYS A 39 9.23 -4.41 7.84
C CYS A 39 9.29 -4.57 9.36
N GLN A 40 9.66 -3.53 10.10
CA GLN A 40 9.67 -3.55 11.56
C GLN A 40 8.25 -3.74 12.13
N CYS A 41 7.24 -3.08 11.58
CA CYS A 41 5.85 -3.28 11.99
C CYS A 41 5.40 -4.74 11.77
N ILE A 42 5.78 -5.36 10.65
CA ILE A 42 5.50 -6.79 10.40
C ILE A 42 6.23 -7.67 11.42
N GLU A 43 7.50 -7.37 11.73
CA GLU A 43 8.28 -8.11 12.73
C GLU A 43 7.66 -8.01 14.13
N ASP A 44 7.23 -6.79 14.53
CA ASP A 44 6.59 -6.53 15.83
C ASP A 44 5.26 -7.30 15.98
N THR A 45 4.55 -7.48 14.86
CA THR A 45 3.23 -8.13 14.84
C THR A 45 3.26 -9.60 14.41
N LYS A 46 4.42 -10.17 14.14
CA LYS A 46 4.53 -11.56 13.61
C LYS A 46 3.92 -12.62 14.51
N ARG A 47 3.93 -12.41 15.84
CA ARG A 47 3.36 -13.35 16.83
C ARG A 47 1.88 -13.08 17.12
N ILE A 48 1.35 -11.96 16.65
CA ILE A 48 -0.08 -11.63 16.79
C ILE A 48 -0.83 -12.45 15.76
N GLU A 49 -1.89 -13.12 16.16
CA GLU A 49 -2.74 -13.88 15.25
C GLU A 49 -3.35 -12.95 14.18
N GLY A 50 -3.65 -13.53 13.01
CA GLY A 50 -4.30 -12.82 11.92
C GLY A 50 -3.39 -12.60 10.71
N ALA A 51 -4.04 -12.21 9.63
CA ALA A 51 -3.41 -11.93 8.34
C ALA A 51 -2.74 -10.54 8.31
N ILE A 52 -2.07 -10.27 7.20
CA ILE A 52 -1.58 -8.95 6.81
C ILE A 52 -2.48 -8.45 5.67
N ALA A 53 -2.83 -7.16 5.68
CA ALA A 53 -3.57 -6.52 4.61
C ALA A 53 -2.81 -5.31 4.06
N GLU A 54 -2.75 -5.17 2.75
CA GLU A 54 -2.30 -3.98 2.02
C GLU A 54 -3.48 -3.48 1.20
N ILE A 55 -3.95 -2.29 1.52
CA ILE A 55 -5.09 -1.65 0.87
C ILE A 55 -4.54 -0.50 0.03
N GLY A 56 -4.65 -0.63 -1.29
CA GLY A 56 -3.96 0.24 -2.25
C GLY A 56 -2.59 -0.33 -2.63
N CYS A 57 -2.55 -1.54 -3.21
CA CYS A 57 -1.28 -2.21 -3.54
C CYS A 57 -0.69 -1.80 -4.90
N GLY A 58 -1.45 -1.08 -5.73
CA GLY A 58 -1.01 -0.59 -7.03
C GLY A 58 -0.43 -1.67 -7.93
N ILE A 59 0.80 -1.48 -8.39
CA ILE A 59 1.52 -2.46 -9.24
C ILE A 59 2.25 -3.54 -8.43
N GLY A 60 2.20 -3.49 -7.09
CA GLY A 60 2.74 -4.51 -6.21
C GLY A 60 4.22 -4.33 -5.80
N SER A 61 4.81 -3.15 -5.99
CA SER A 61 6.22 -2.93 -5.60
C SER A 61 6.43 -3.13 -4.09
N THR A 62 5.58 -2.52 -3.27
CA THR A 62 5.62 -2.65 -1.80
C THR A 62 5.23 -4.06 -1.38
N THR A 63 4.20 -4.64 -2.01
CA THR A 63 3.79 -6.04 -1.81
C THR A 63 4.97 -7.00 -1.97
N ILE A 64 5.75 -6.86 -3.07
CA ILE A 64 6.93 -7.70 -3.31
C ILE A 64 7.96 -7.51 -2.19
N PHE A 65 8.29 -6.26 -1.87
CA PHE A 65 9.30 -5.96 -0.87
C PHE A 65 8.97 -6.58 0.49
N LEU A 66 7.75 -6.37 0.96
CA LEU A 66 7.29 -6.89 2.25
C LEU A 66 7.22 -8.43 2.25
N ASN A 67 6.75 -9.05 1.15
CA ASN A 67 6.69 -10.51 1.06
C ASN A 67 8.09 -11.15 1.00
N LYS A 68 9.06 -10.53 0.30
CA LYS A 68 10.46 -11.00 0.33
C LYS A 68 11.09 -10.85 1.71
N TYR A 69 10.75 -9.79 2.45
CA TYR A 69 11.13 -9.67 3.86
C TYR A 69 10.52 -10.80 4.70
N MET A 70 9.22 -11.07 4.53
CA MET A 70 8.53 -12.16 5.24
C MET A 70 9.17 -13.52 4.94
N ASP A 71 9.54 -13.79 3.69
CA ASP A 71 10.26 -15.02 3.29
C ASP A 71 11.59 -15.13 4.03
N ALA A 72 12.40 -14.07 4.03
CA ALA A 72 13.70 -14.05 4.69
C ALA A 72 13.60 -14.20 6.23
N ARG A 73 12.44 -13.90 6.81
CA ARG A 73 12.17 -13.99 8.26
C ARG A 73 11.31 -15.20 8.65
N ASN A 74 10.95 -16.07 7.72
CA ASN A 74 10.07 -17.24 7.92
C ASN A 74 8.72 -16.83 8.56
N ILE A 75 8.13 -15.72 8.09
CA ILE A 75 6.82 -15.26 8.54
C ILE A 75 5.74 -15.82 7.61
N GLU A 76 5.02 -16.82 8.09
CA GLU A 76 4.00 -17.53 7.30
C GLU A 76 2.59 -16.98 7.62
N LYS A 77 2.27 -15.80 7.13
CA LYS A 77 0.94 -15.20 7.25
C LYS A 77 0.29 -15.08 5.89
N VAL A 78 -1.03 -15.20 5.83
CA VAL A 78 -1.80 -14.79 4.65
C VAL A 78 -1.61 -13.30 4.44
N TYR A 79 -1.46 -12.90 3.18
CA TYR A 79 -1.31 -11.50 2.78
C TYR A 79 -2.43 -11.15 1.81
N TYR A 80 -3.30 -10.22 2.20
CA TYR A 80 -4.34 -9.68 1.33
C TYR A 80 -3.81 -8.41 0.66
N ALA A 81 -4.01 -8.32 -0.66
CA ALA A 81 -3.71 -7.14 -1.45
C ALA A 81 -5.00 -6.67 -2.13
N VAL A 82 -5.55 -5.55 -1.66
CA VAL A 82 -6.84 -5.01 -2.14
C VAL A 82 -6.59 -3.74 -2.93
N ASP A 83 -7.09 -3.67 -4.16
CA ASP A 83 -6.95 -2.51 -5.04
C ASP A 83 -8.07 -2.52 -6.09
N THR A 84 -8.40 -1.39 -6.66
CA THR A 84 -9.27 -1.31 -7.84
C THR A 84 -8.56 -1.82 -9.10
N PHE A 85 -7.23 -1.82 -9.12
CA PHE A 85 -6.37 -2.06 -10.28
C PHE A 85 -6.74 -1.23 -11.51
N SER A 86 -7.41 -0.12 -11.31
CA SER A 86 -7.88 0.78 -12.38
C SER A 86 -7.72 2.26 -12.05
N GLY A 87 -7.08 2.57 -10.91
CA GLY A 87 -6.91 3.93 -10.40
C GLY A 87 -8.04 4.37 -9.48
N PHE A 88 -8.17 5.68 -9.29
CA PHE A 88 -9.16 6.24 -8.38
C PHE A 88 -10.59 6.10 -8.89
N VAL A 89 -11.53 5.92 -7.97
CA VAL A 89 -12.96 5.85 -8.27
C VAL A 89 -13.49 7.26 -8.56
N ALA A 90 -14.28 7.41 -9.61
CA ALA A 90 -14.79 8.71 -10.05
C ALA A 90 -15.60 9.44 -8.96
N GLU A 91 -16.32 8.70 -8.11
CA GLU A 91 -17.07 9.24 -6.98
C GLU A 91 -16.15 9.88 -5.94
N ASP A 92 -15.03 9.23 -5.62
CA ASP A 92 -14.05 9.76 -4.65
C ASP A 92 -13.38 11.02 -5.18
N ILE A 93 -13.02 11.05 -6.48
CA ILE A 93 -12.51 12.25 -7.14
C ILE A 93 -13.53 13.38 -7.05
N ARG A 94 -14.83 13.12 -7.31
CA ARG A 94 -15.88 14.13 -7.19
C ARG A 94 -15.97 14.70 -5.78
N LEU A 95 -15.87 13.87 -4.76
CA LEU A 95 -15.88 14.32 -3.36
C LEU A 95 -14.66 15.16 -3.00
N GLU A 96 -13.46 14.78 -3.47
CA GLU A 96 -12.25 15.60 -3.30
C GLU A 96 -12.40 16.98 -3.94
N VAL A 97 -12.99 17.06 -5.13
CA VAL A 97 -13.22 18.31 -5.85
C VAL A 97 -14.30 19.14 -5.15
N SER A 98 -15.48 18.56 -4.88
CA SER A 98 -16.65 19.33 -4.39
C SER A 98 -16.53 19.71 -2.91
N ASN A 99 -15.98 18.83 -2.07
CA ASN A 99 -15.98 19.00 -0.62
C ASN A 99 -14.65 19.50 -0.08
N ARG A 100 -13.55 19.25 -0.80
CA ARG A 100 -12.20 19.61 -0.38
C ARG A 100 -11.52 20.63 -1.30
N GLY A 101 -12.22 21.09 -2.35
CA GLY A 101 -11.75 22.14 -3.26
C GLY A 101 -10.54 21.73 -4.11
N LYS A 102 -10.34 20.43 -4.35
CA LYS A 102 -9.19 19.92 -5.13
C LYS A 102 -9.43 20.08 -6.63
N ASN A 103 -8.34 20.12 -7.41
CA ASN A 103 -8.43 20.04 -8.86
C ASN A 103 -8.47 18.57 -9.29
N ALA A 104 -9.43 18.19 -10.14
CA ALA A 104 -9.58 16.83 -10.66
C ALA A 104 -8.32 16.31 -11.40
N ASP A 105 -7.56 17.20 -12.04
CA ASP A 105 -6.33 16.85 -12.76
C ASP A 105 -5.24 16.26 -11.84
N LEU A 106 -5.32 16.48 -10.53
CA LEU A 106 -4.41 15.88 -9.55
C LEU A 106 -4.56 14.35 -9.51
N PHE A 107 -5.73 13.82 -9.87
CA PHE A 107 -6.10 12.41 -9.67
C PHE A 107 -6.09 11.58 -10.95
N THR A 108 -5.28 11.97 -11.95
CA THR A 108 -5.17 11.26 -13.22
C THR A 108 -4.16 10.09 -13.23
N GLY A 109 -3.55 9.79 -12.08
CA GLY A 109 -2.58 8.70 -11.92
C GLY A 109 -3.21 7.31 -11.77
N PHE A 110 -2.37 6.28 -11.84
CA PHE A 110 -2.66 4.88 -11.49
C PHE A 110 -3.67 4.14 -12.40
N GLN A 111 -4.23 4.79 -13.44
CA GLN A 111 -5.26 4.19 -14.33
C GLN A 111 -4.73 3.06 -15.20
N VAL A 112 -3.41 3.00 -15.43
CA VAL A 112 -2.78 1.98 -16.29
C VAL A 112 -2.31 0.81 -15.43
N ASN A 113 -3.27 0.04 -14.94
CA ASN A 113 -3.03 -1.17 -14.16
C ASN A 113 -4.12 -2.22 -14.45
N LYS A 114 -3.88 -3.47 -14.08
CA LYS A 114 -4.85 -4.58 -14.12
C LYS A 114 -4.47 -5.64 -13.11
N LYS A 115 -5.46 -6.23 -12.45
CA LYS A 115 -5.25 -7.35 -11.50
C LYS A 115 -4.38 -8.45 -12.08
N LYS A 116 -4.62 -8.89 -13.33
CA LYS A 116 -3.81 -9.93 -13.98
C LYS A 116 -2.33 -9.59 -14.16
N TRP A 117 -1.98 -8.29 -14.21
CA TRP A 117 -0.58 -7.87 -14.27
C TRP A 117 0.06 -7.92 -12.88
N PHE A 118 -0.70 -7.52 -11.86
CA PHE A 118 -0.30 -7.69 -10.47
C PHE A 118 -0.06 -9.18 -10.15
N ASP A 119 -1.02 -10.05 -10.45
CA ASP A 119 -0.91 -11.50 -10.21
C ASP A 119 0.29 -12.10 -10.96
N GLY A 120 0.50 -11.70 -12.22
CA GLY A 120 1.68 -12.09 -12.99
C GLY A 120 2.99 -11.62 -12.37
N THR A 121 3.00 -10.42 -11.79
CA THR A 121 4.16 -9.86 -11.08
C THR A 121 4.45 -10.67 -9.81
N MET A 122 3.43 -11.05 -9.03
CA MET A 122 3.61 -11.91 -7.86
C MET A 122 4.20 -13.27 -8.27
N GLY A 123 3.67 -13.89 -9.34
CA GLY A 123 4.21 -15.15 -9.86
C GLY A 123 5.66 -15.07 -10.33
N GLN A 124 6.05 -13.96 -11.00
CA GLN A 124 7.44 -13.74 -11.44
C GLN A 124 8.43 -13.57 -10.27
N ASN A 125 7.92 -13.25 -9.09
CA ASN A 125 8.70 -13.09 -7.87
C ASN A 125 8.57 -14.29 -6.92
N ASP A 126 7.97 -15.40 -7.37
CA ASP A 126 7.74 -16.62 -6.56
C ASP A 126 6.93 -16.36 -5.28
N ILE A 127 6.02 -15.37 -5.31
CA ILE A 127 5.17 -15.00 -4.17
C ILE A 127 3.82 -15.70 -4.31
N THR A 128 3.53 -16.67 -3.45
CA THR A 128 2.33 -17.51 -3.53
C THR A 128 1.31 -17.24 -2.42
N ARG A 129 1.69 -16.55 -1.33
CA ARG A 129 0.82 -16.29 -0.18
C ARG A 129 -0.15 -15.12 -0.39
N VAL A 130 0.08 -14.28 -1.40
CA VAL A 130 -0.73 -13.09 -1.65
C VAL A 130 -2.07 -13.47 -2.27
N ARG A 131 -3.13 -12.96 -1.67
CA ARG A 131 -4.51 -13.05 -2.16
C ARG A 131 -4.92 -11.67 -2.66
N SER A 132 -4.89 -11.48 -3.97
CA SER A 132 -5.28 -10.23 -4.60
C SER A 132 -6.79 -10.13 -4.77
N ILE A 133 -7.36 -8.99 -4.36
CA ILE A 133 -8.81 -8.70 -4.40
C ILE A 133 -9.00 -7.43 -5.21
N GLU A 134 -9.69 -7.54 -6.35
CA GLU A 134 -10.02 -6.39 -7.22
C GLU A 134 -11.36 -5.79 -6.78
N MET A 135 -11.31 -4.72 -6.00
CA MET A 135 -12.49 -4.08 -5.43
C MET A 135 -12.26 -2.60 -5.13
N ASP A 136 -13.34 -1.82 -5.22
CA ASP A 136 -13.43 -0.51 -4.59
C ASP A 136 -13.70 -0.70 -3.09
N VAL A 137 -12.82 -0.19 -2.24
CA VAL A 137 -12.95 -0.30 -0.78
C VAL A 137 -14.21 0.38 -0.24
N ASN A 138 -14.79 1.35 -0.96
CA ASN A 138 -16.05 1.94 -0.54
C ASN A 138 -17.26 1.00 -0.73
N ALA A 139 -17.16 0.05 -1.66
CA ALA A 139 -18.19 -0.95 -1.94
C ALA A 139 -17.89 -2.31 -1.28
N TYR A 140 -16.64 -2.57 -0.89
CA TYR A 140 -16.19 -3.82 -0.29
C TYR A 140 -16.12 -3.70 1.23
N ASP A 141 -16.65 -4.68 1.94
CA ASP A 141 -16.57 -4.77 3.40
C ASP A 141 -15.23 -5.42 3.81
N LEU A 142 -14.29 -4.60 4.25
CA LEU A 142 -12.95 -5.06 4.67
C LEU A 142 -12.99 -5.94 5.93
N THR A 143 -14.09 -5.94 6.69
CA THR A 143 -14.20 -6.84 7.86
C THR A 143 -14.27 -8.31 7.45
N THR A 144 -14.65 -8.58 6.19
CA THR A 144 -14.66 -9.94 5.61
C THR A 144 -13.25 -10.53 5.42
N LEU A 145 -12.19 -9.73 5.51
CA LEU A 145 -10.81 -10.22 5.53
C LEU A 145 -10.51 -11.04 6.79
N GLY A 146 -11.36 -10.90 7.82
CA GLY A 146 -11.18 -11.56 9.10
C GLY A 146 -10.07 -10.90 9.93
N SER A 147 -9.59 -11.64 10.92
CA SER A 147 -8.62 -11.13 11.89
C SER A 147 -7.30 -10.69 11.24
N LEU A 148 -6.83 -9.49 11.59
CA LEU A 148 -5.60 -8.89 11.08
C LEU A 148 -4.58 -8.65 12.21
N SER A 149 -3.31 -8.82 11.90
CA SER A 149 -2.19 -8.43 12.75
C SER A 149 -1.51 -7.14 12.31
N PHE A 150 -1.49 -6.89 11.00
CA PHE A 150 -0.91 -5.69 10.40
C PHE A 150 -1.74 -5.26 9.19
N ALA A 151 -1.91 -3.96 9.01
CA ALA A 151 -2.47 -3.38 7.79
C ALA A 151 -1.64 -2.17 7.33
N LEU A 152 -1.37 -2.10 6.03
CA LEU A 152 -0.91 -0.91 5.33
C LEU A 152 -2.08 -0.34 4.54
N LEU A 153 -2.40 0.93 4.76
CA LEU A 153 -3.48 1.65 4.09
C LEU A 153 -2.88 2.78 3.26
N ASP A 154 -2.94 2.64 1.93
CA ASP A 154 -2.35 3.53 0.93
C ASP A 154 -3.35 3.74 -0.22
N VAL A 155 -4.44 4.47 0.05
CA VAL A 155 -5.54 4.74 -0.90
C VAL A 155 -5.72 6.23 -1.19
N ASP A 156 -4.81 7.06 -0.68
CA ASP A 156 -4.59 8.47 -1.01
C ASP A 156 -5.76 9.43 -0.65
N LEU A 157 -7.01 9.05 -0.89
CA LEU A 157 -8.16 9.93 -0.84
C LEU A 157 -8.92 9.84 0.50
N TYR A 158 -9.58 10.91 0.89
CA TYR A 158 -10.25 11.03 2.19
C TYR A 158 -11.28 9.94 2.47
N ARG A 159 -12.23 9.74 1.55
CA ARG A 159 -13.36 8.82 1.76
C ARG A 159 -12.94 7.37 1.89
N PRO A 160 -12.13 6.80 0.95
CA PRO A 160 -11.68 5.42 1.07
C PRO A 160 -10.78 5.20 2.28
N THR A 161 -9.92 6.18 2.64
CA THR A 161 -9.10 6.09 3.85
C THR A 161 -9.96 6.06 5.11
N LYS A 162 -10.93 6.97 5.22
CA LYS A 162 -11.83 7.06 6.39
C LYS A 162 -12.59 5.75 6.61
N LYS A 163 -13.24 5.24 5.57
CA LYS A 163 -13.98 3.97 5.66
C LYS A 163 -13.07 2.81 6.03
N SER A 164 -11.94 2.68 5.33
CA SER A 164 -11.01 1.59 5.55
C SER A 164 -10.44 1.57 6.97
N LEU A 165 -10.13 2.74 7.54
CA LEU A 165 -9.65 2.85 8.91
C LEU A 165 -10.63 2.26 9.93
N HIS A 166 -11.93 2.57 9.80
CA HIS A 166 -12.95 2.03 10.70
C HIS A 166 -13.03 0.52 10.60
N GLU A 167 -13.15 -0.03 9.40
CA GLU A 167 -13.31 -1.46 9.19
C GLU A 167 -12.04 -2.26 9.53
N LEU A 168 -10.87 -1.78 9.15
CA LEU A 168 -9.60 -2.43 9.49
C LEU A 168 -9.37 -2.45 11.01
N TYR A 169 -9.72 -1.36 11.70
CA TYR A 169 -9.56 -1.30 13.16
C TYR A 169 -10.49 -2.27 13.89
N GLU A 170 -11.68 -2.55 13.36
CA GLU A 170 -12.60 -3.53 13.95
C GLU A 170 -11.98 -4.92 13.97
N VAL A 171 -11.38 -5.35 12.86
CA VAL A 171 -10.79 -6.70 12.69
C VAL A 171 -9.32 -6.80 13.08
N LEU A 172 -8.69 -5.69 13.42
CA LEU A 172 -7.32 -5.67 13.92
C LEU A 172 -7.26 -6.29 15.31
N ASN A 173 -6.38 -7.25 15.53
CA ASN A 173 -6.17 -7.85 16.85
C ASN A 173 -5.45 -6.91 17.82
N LEU A 174 -5.60 -7.16 19.11
CA LEU A 174 -4.87 -6.41 20.15
C LEU A 174 -3.34 -6.51 19.93
N GLY A 175 -2.67 -5.38 20.00
CA GLY A 175 -1.26 -5.24 19.67
C GLY A 175 -0.97 -5.08 18.17
N GLY A 176 -1.95 -5.35 17.32
CA GLY A 176 -1.85 -5.16 15.86
C GLY A 176 -1.62 -3.71 15.49
N ILE A 177 -1.13 -3.50 14.27
CA ILE A 177 -0.71 -2.19 13.77
C ILE A 177 -1.41 -1.88 12.45
N ILE A 178 -1.93 -0.65 12.31
CA ILE A 178 -2.27 -0.04 11.02
C ILE A 178 -1.25 1.07 10.75
N VAL A 179 -0.67 1.06 9.56
CA VAL A 179 0.13 2.18 9.02
C VAL A 179 -0.69 2.82 7.91
N VAL A 180 -0.85 4.14 7.97
CA VAL A 180 -1.57 4.94 6.98
C VAL A 180 -0.57 5.80 6.23
N ASP A 181 -0.54 5.69 4.90
CA ASP A 181 0.32 6.55 4.08
C ASP A 181 -0.27 7.95 3.91
N ASP A 182 0.55 8.88 3.44
CA ASP A 182 0.19 10.26 3.13
C ASP A 182 -0.41 11.06 4.31
N CYS A 183 0.00 10.77 5.54
CA CYS A 183 -0.33 11.57 6.71
C CYS A 183 0.56 12.83 6.82
N ASP A 184 0.59 13.63 5.75
CA ASP A 184 1.32 14.90 5.66
C ASP A 184 0.39 16.01 5.16
N SER A 185 0.01 16.93 6.05
CA SER A 185 -0.85 18.08 5.71
C SER A 185 -0.23 19.06 4.71
N SER A 186 1.08 19.02 4.49
CA SER A 186 1.76 19.85 3.49
C SER A 186 1.64 19.28 2.07
N ASN A 187 1.32 17.99 1.94
CA ASN A 187 1.08 17.33 0.67
C ASN A 187 -0.36 17.56 0.21
N ILE A 188 -0.64 18.74 -0.32
CA ILE A 188 -2.00 19.18 -0.74
C ILE A 188 -2.67 18.24 -1.75
N ARG A 189 -1.91 17.34 -2.38
CA ARG A 189 -2.45 16.35 -3.31
C ARG A 189 -3.13 15.18 -2.57
N TRP A 190 -2.47 14.70 -1.49
CA TRP A 190 -2.85 13.48 -0.78
C TRP A 190 -3.28 13.71 0.67
N ASP A 191 -3.49 14.98 1.09
CA ASP A 191 -3.90 15.38 2.44
C ASP A 191 -5.27 14.80 2.87
N GLY A 192 -5.96 14.09 1.97
CA GLY A 192 -7.17 13.34 2.27
C GLY A 192 -6.93 12.24 3.29
N SER A 193 -5.83 11.49 3.14
CA SER A 193 -5.42 10.47 4.09
C SER A 193 -5.06 11.08 5.45
N ASP A 194 -4.31 12.19 5.48
CA ASP A 194 -3.96 12.90 6.72
C ASP A 194 -5.20 13.35 7.50
N GLN A 195 -6.17 13.94 6.80
CA GLN A 195 -7.42 14.37 7.42
C GLN A 195 -8.19 13.17 8.00
N ALA A 196 -8.38 12.12 7.22
CA ALA A 196 -9.10 10.92 7.65
C ALA A 196 -8.42 10.26 8.86
N TYR A 197 -7.09 10.17 8.86
CA TYR A 197 -6.30 9.65 9.97
C TYR A 197 -6.48 10.48 11.24
N LYS A 198 -6.35 11.82 11.16
CA LYS A 198 -6.51 12.73 12.31
C LYS A 198 -7.91 12.68 12.90
N GLU A 199 -8.94 12.63 12.06
CA GLU A 199 -10.31 12.46 12.50
C GLU A 199 -10.51 11.13 13.23
N PHE A 200 -10.00 10.03 12.66
CA PHE A 200 -10.11 8.70 13.23
C PHE A 200 -9.43 8.58 14.61
N VAL A 201 -8.18 9.03 14.74
CA VAL A 201 -7.47 8.95 16.02
C VAL A 201 -8.13 9.81 17.09
N LYS A 202 -8.67 10.98 16.72
CA LYS A 202 -9.45 11.84 17.62
C LYS A 202 -10.75 11.16 18.07
N GLU A 203 -11.50 10.57 17.14
CA GLU A 203 -12.77 9.88 17.40
C GLU A 203 -12.58 8.69 18.36
N ARG A 204 -11.47 7.96 18.18
CA ARG A 204 -11.12 6.80 19.02
C ARG A 204 -10.31 7.16 20.27
N ASN A 205 -10.10 8.46 20.52
CA ASN A 205 -9.26 8.95 21.63
C ASN A 205 -7.86 8.33 21.65
N LEU A 206 -7.26 8.17 20.46
CA LEU A 206 -5.91 7.66 20.28
C LEU A 206 -4.92 8.80 20.13
N ALA A 207 -3.64 8.54 20.43
CA ALA A 207 -2.58 9.52 20.18
C ALA A 207 -2.32 9.67 18.66
N THR A 208 -2.18 10.90 18.19
CA THR A 208 -1.69 11.17 16.84
C THR A 208 -0.20 10.86 16.79
N LEU A 209 0.20 9.88 16.00
CA LEU A 209 1.60 9.49 15.83
C LEU A 209 1.92 9.40 14.34
N ILE A 210 2.75 10.34 13.84
CA ILE A 210 3.23 10.37 12.47
C ILE A 210 4.74 10.13 12.52
N VAL A 211 5.22 9.16 11.75
CA VAL A 211 6.62 8.76 11.70
C VAL A 211 7.15 8.83 10.27
N HIS A 212 8.45 8.93 10.12
CA HIS A 212 9.13 9.01 8.81
C HIS A 212 8.50 10.05 7.85
N GLY A 213 8.03 11.16 8.42
CA GLY A 213 7.52 12.33 7.71
C GLY A 213 6.05 12.26 7.32
N MET A 214 5.50 11.08 7.01
CA MET A 214 4.15 10.96 6.48
C MET A 214 3.38 9.69 6.84
N LEU A 215 3.97 8.78 7.60
CA LEU A 215 3.29 7.54 7.97
C LEU A 215 2.53 7.71 9.28
N GLY A 216 1.21 7.70 9.23
CA GLY A 216 0.35 7.64 10.41
C GLY A 216 0.39 6.23 11.02
N LEU A 217 0.58 6.13 12.33
CA LEU A 217 0.69 4.86 13.04
C LEU A 217 -0.45 4.71 14.05
N ILE A 218 -1.13 3.58 13.99
CA ILE A 218 -2.14 3.16 14.97
C ILE A 218 -1.73 1.78 15.50
N ARG A 219 -1.65 1.66 16.83
CA ARG A 219 -1.52 0.35 17.50
C ARG A 219 -2.76 0.11 18.33
N LYS A 220 -3.43 -1.03 18.11
CA LYS A 220 -4.63 -1.38 18.90
C LYS A 220 -4.21 -1.83 20.30
N SER A 221 -4.59 -1.05 21.29
CA SER A 221 -4.44 -1.38 22.72
C SER A 221 -5.76 -1.88 23.30
N ALA A 222 -5.68 -2.48 24.48
CA ALA A 222 -6.86 -2.93 25.22
C ALA A 222 -7.72 -1.74 25.67
#